data_b3435db6d9fbe7d5807241ad7133be62
#
_entry.id   b3435db6d9fbe7d5807241ad7133be62
#
_cell.length_a   1.000
_cell.length_b   1.000
_cell.length_c   1.000
_cell.angle_alpha   90.00
_cell.angle_beta   90.00
_cell.angle_gamma   90.00
#
_symmetry.space_group_name_H-M   'P 1'
#
loop_
_entity.id
_entity.type
_entity.pdbx_description
1 polymer ?
#
loop_
_entity_poly.entity_id
_entity_poly.type
_entity_poly.pdbx_seq_one_letter_code
_entity_poly.pdbx_strand_id
1 'polypeptide(L)'
;MAGDGIKVGGAGIDALVNDMKSGLAKLEQRLETMKGDLKPYVEQWDGSARQAYSQAQLDWDKQIDECRQLLEDVRMAVMSSKEDYLAGELRNTNMWG
;
A
#
# COMPACT_ATOMS: atom_id res chain seq x y z
N MET A 1 -19.97 -3.96 -14.34
CA MET A 1 -20.91 -3.48 -13.36
C MET A 1 -20.23 -3.07 -12.07
N ALA A 2 -20.30 -1.80 -11.76
CA ALA A 2 -19.59 -1.24 -10.62
C ALA A 2 -20.03 -1.88 -9.29
N GLY A 3 -21.31 -2.18 -9.15
CA GLY A 3 -21.83 -2.78 -7.94
C GLY A 3 -21.24 -4.14 -7.63
N ASP A 4 -20.86 -4.88 -8.65
CA ASP A 4 -20.28 -6.21 -8.46
C ASP A 4 -18.86 -6.14 -7.94
N GLY A 5 -18.12 -5.11 -8.34
CA GLY A 5 -16.75 -4.89 -7.87
C GLY A 5 -16.70 -4.48 -6.41
N ILE A 6 -17.81 -4.05 -5.85
CA ILE A 6 -17.88 -3.57 -4.47
C ILE A 6 -18.40 -4.64 -3.53
N LYS A 7 -18.80 -5.77 -4.05
CA LYS A 7 -19.22 -6.86 -3.18
C LYS A 7 -18.08 -7.23 -2.24
N VAL A 8 -18.42 -7.20 -0.97
CA VAL A 8 -17.48 -7.55 0.08
C VAL A 8 -17.31 -9.06 0.09
N GLY A 9 -16.85 -9.58 -1.00
CA GLY A 9 -16.39 -10.95 -1.03
C GLY A 9 -14.91 -10.91 -0.75
N GLY A 10 -14.38 -11.90 -0.09
CA GLY A 10 -12.98 -11.97 0.21
C GLY A 10 -12.10 -11.77 -1.01
N ALA A 11 -12.50 -12.33 -2.15
CA ALA A 11 -11.71 -12.28 -3.37
C ALA A 11 -11.53 -10.86 -3.91
N GLY A 12 -12.60 -10.05 -3.89
CA GLY A 12 -12.51 -8.68 -4.39
C GLY A 12 -11.62 -7.79 -3.55
N ILE A 13 -11.70 -7.93 -2.24
CA ILE A 13 -10.88 -7.14 -1.32
C ILE A 13 -9.44 -7.60 -1.36
N ASP A 14 -9.20 -8.91 -1.42
CA ASP A 14 -7.85 -9.45 -1.54
C ASP A 14 -7.17 -8.94 -2.81
N ALA A 15 -7.91 -8.89 -3.92
CA ALA A 15 -7.38 -8.37 -5.17
C ALA A 15 -7.01 -6.89 -5.03
N LEU A 16 -7.84 -6.10 -4.36
CA LEU A 16 -7.57 -4.69 -4.13
C LEU A 16 -6.31 -4.50 -3.28
N VAL A 17 -6.18 -5.25 -2.19
CA VAL A 17 -4.98 -5.19 -1.33
C VAL A 17 -3.74 -5.59 -2.12
N ASN A 18 -3.83 -6.62 -2.95
CA ASN A 18 -2.71 -7.03 -3.79
C ASN A 18 -2.33 -5.97 -4.81
N ASP A 19 -3.31 -5.28 -5.39
CA ASP A 19 -3.07 -4.18 -6.32
C ASP A 19 -2.36 -3.01 -5.62
N MET A 20 -2.77 -2.69 -4.42
CA MET A 20 -2.14 -1.64 -3.62
C MET A 20 -0.69 -2.00 -3.30
N LYS A 21 -0.46 -3.23 -2.91
CA LYS A 21 0.87 -3.76 -2.62
C LYS A 21 1.78 -3.68 -3.84
N SER A 22 1.26 -4.10 -4.98
CA SER A 22 1.97 -4.05 -6.25
C SER A 22 2.29 -2.61 -6.66
N GLY A 23 1.33 -1.70 -6.49
CA GLY A 23 1.53 -0.28 -6.76
C GLY A 23 2.62 0.33 -5.90
N LEU A 24 2.64 0.01 -4.62
CA LEU A 24 3.67 0.48 -3.70
C LEU A 24 5.05 -0.04 -4.10
N ALA A 25 5.15 -1.31 -4.46
CA ALA A 25 6.41 -1.90 -4.91
C ALA A 25 6.94 -1.21 -6.16
N LYS A 26 6.05 -0.88 -7.11
CA LYS A 26 6.42 -0.15 -8.32
C LYS A 26 6.90 1.26 -7.99
N LEU A 27 6.25 1.93 -7.06
CA LEU A 27 6.65 3.26 -6.62
C LEU A 27 8.04 3.23 -5.99
N GLU A 28 8.30 2.27 -5.11
CA GLU A 28 9.61 2.10 -4.49
C GLU A 28 10.69 1.89 -5.55
N GLN A 29 10.41 1.05 -6.54
CA GLN A 29 11.35 0.76 -7.61
C GLN A 29 11.64 2.01 -8.44
N ARG A 30 10.62 2.81 -8.74
CA ARG A 30 10.78 4.06 -9.47
C ARG A 30 11.61 5.07 -8.70
N LEU A 31 11.41 5.15 -7.40
CA LEU A 31 12.21 6.05 -6.56
C LEU A 31 13.67 5.63 -6.53
N GLU A 32 13.95 4.33 -6.43
CA GLU A 32 15.32 3.82 -6.48
C GLU A 32 15.98 4.11 -7.83
N THR A 33 15.25 3.91 -8.93
CA THR A 33 15.74 4.21 -10.26
C THR A 33 16.04 5.71 -10.39
N MET A 34 15.15 6.55 -9.91
CA MET A 34 15.34 8.01 -9.95
C MET A 34 16.57 8.42 -9.14
N LYS A 35 16.75 7.86 -7.97
CA LYS A 35 17.93 8.14 -7.13
C LYS A 35 19.22 7.77 -7.86
N GLY A 36 19.23 6.61 -8.52
CA GLY A 36 20.37 6.17 -9.30
C GLY A 36 20.66 7.09 -10.48
N ASP A 37 19.62 7.49 -11.19
CA ASP A 37 19.74 8.38 -12.36
C ASP A 37 20.22 9.78 -11.97
N LEU A 38 19.80 10.27 -10.81
CA LEU A 38 20.16 11.59 -10.35
C LEU A 38 21.53 11.66 -9.67
N LYS A 39 22.05 10.54 -9.22
CA LYS A 39 23.28 10.50 -8.45
C LYS A 39 24.45 11.28 -9.09
N PRO A 40 24.76 11.10 -10.38
CA PRO A 40 25.86 11.84 -10.99
C PRO A 40 25.60 13.35 -11.07
N TYR A 41 24.33 13.76 -11.16
CA TYR A 41 24.00 15.18 -11.19
C TYR A 41 24.06 15.80 -9.79
N VAL A 42 23.60 15.06 -8.79
CA VAL A 42 23.60 15.53 -7.39
C VAL A 42 25.02 15.83 -6.93
N GLU A 43 25.99 15.05 -7.37
CA GLU A 43 27.39 15.27 -7.02
C GLU A 43 27.92 16.61 -7.51
N GLN A 44 27.32 17.17 -8.56
CA GLN A 44 27.69 18.45 -9.15
C GLN A 44 26.90 19.62 -8.58
N TRP A 45 25.87 19.36 -7.79
CA TRP A 45 25.04 20.42 -7.21
C TRP A 45 25.77 21.10 -6.05
N ASP A 46 25.40 22.37 -5.79
CA ASP A 46 25.93 23.07 -4.63
C ASP A 46 25.38 22.45 -3.32
N GLY A 47 25.99 22.89 -2.20
CA GLY A 47 25.64 22.31 -0.90
C GLY A 47 24.16 22.48 -0.53
N SER A 48 23.58 23.62 -0.92
CA SER A 48 22.19 23.93 -0.64
C SER A 48 21.24 23.01 -1.38
N ALA A 49 21.49 22.78 -2.68
CA ALA A 49 20.67 21.89 -3.49
C ALA A 49 20.82 20.44 -3.05
N ARG A 50 22.03 20.02 -2.69
CA ARG A 50 22.25 18.66 -2.19
C ARG A 50 21.53 18.41 -0.87
N GLN A 51 21.55 19.42 -0.01
CA GLN A 51 20.86 19.30 1.27
C GLN A 51 19.34 19.19 1.08
N ALA A 52 18.78 19.99 0.18
CA ALA A 52 17.37 19.94 -0.14
C ALA A 52 16.98 18.55 -0.70
N TYR A 53 17.82 17.99 -1.57
CA TYR A 53 17.59 16.68 -2.13
C TYR A 53 17.67 15.57 -1.06
N SER A 54 18.65 15.66 -0.17
CA SER A 54 18.79 14.71 0.94
C SER A 54 17.55 14.73 1.83
N GLN A 55 17.04 15.93 2.11
CA GLN A 55 15.82 16.07 2.91
C GLN A 55 14.62 15.46 2.18
N ALA A 56 14.51 15.69 0.88
CA ALA A 56 13.44 15.10 0.08
C ALA A 56 13.51 13.57 0.11
N GLN A 57 14.70 12.99 0.03
CA GLN A 57 14.86 11.54 0.12
C GLN A 57 14.39 10.99 1.45
N LEU A 58 14.71 11.67 2.54
CA LEU A 58 14.24 11.26 3.87
C LEU A 58 12.71 11.32 3.96
N ASP A 59 12.12 12.36 3.39
CA ASP A 59 10.66 12.51 3.37
C ASP A 59 10.01 11.41 2.53
N TRP A 60 10.59 11.07 1.38
CA TRP A 60 10.08 9.99 0.53
C TRP A 60 10.13 8.65 1.26
N ASP A 61 11.26 8.35 1.91
CA ASP A 61 11.41 7.11 2.66
C ASP A 61 10.40 7.01 3.78
N LYS A 62 10.16 8.11 4.48
CA LYS A 62 9.17 8.18 5.54
C LYS A 62 7.76 7.93 5.01
N GLN A 63 7.42 8.56 3.88
CA GLN A 63 6.10 8.38 3.26
C GLN A 63 5.89 6.95 2.77
N ILE A 64 6.92 6.33 2.22
CA ILE A 64 6.85 4.93 1.82
C ILE A 64 6.60 4.04 3.03
N ASP A 65 7.29 4.28 4.13
CA ASP A 65 7.08 3.51 5.36
C ASP A 65 5.67 3.69 5.91
N GLU A 66 5.14 4.92 5.86
CA GLU A 66 3.77 5.19 6.25
C GLU A 66 2.77 4.47 5.36
N CYS A 67 3.04 4.41 4.05
CA CYS A 67 2.21 3.67 3.10
C CYS A 67 2.25 2.17 3.38
N ARG A 68 3.41 1.63 3.70
CA ARG A 68 3.53 0.23 4.07
C ARG A 68 2.72 -0.08 5.31
N GLN A 69 2.81 0.79 6.32
CA GLN A 69 2.06 0.60 7.55
C GLN A 69 0.56 0.69 7.29
N LEU A 70 0.14 1.66 6.50
CA LEU A 70 -1.27 1.81 6.13
C LEU A 70 -1.78 0.56 5.40
N LEU A 71 -0.99 0.06 4.46
CA LEU A 71 -1.35 -1.14 3.71
C LEU A 71 -1.48 -2.35 4.63
N GLU A 72 -0.59 -2.49 5.60
CA GLU A 72 -0.66 -3.55 6.60
C GLU A 72 -1.91 -3.40 7.46
N ASP A 73 -2.23 -2.19 7.89
CA ASP A 73 -3.43 -1.91 8.66
C ASP A 73 -4.70 -2.26 7.88
N VAL A 74 -4.73 -1.90 6.60
CA VAL A 74 -5.85 -2.25 5.71
C VAL A 74 -5.97 -3.77 5.57
N ARG A 75 -4.84 -4.44 5.37
CA ARG A 75 -4.82 -5.90 5.23
C ARG A 75 -5.38 -6.57 6.48
N MET A 76 -4.96 -6.09 7.65
CA MET A 76 -5.45 -6.64 8.93
C MET A 76 -6.94 -6.37 9.11
N ALA A 77 -7.40 -5.18 8.76
CA ALA A 77 -8.81 -4.84 8.85
C ALA A 77 -9.65 -5.70 7.90
N VAL A 78 -9.15 -5.94 6.70
CA VAL A 78 -9.82 -6.81 5.72
C VAL A 78 -9.93 -8.24 6.25
N MET A 79 -8.85 -8.77 6.81
CA MET A 79 -8.86 -10.12 7.39
C MET A 79 -9.88 -10.22 8.52
N SER A 80 -9.92 -9.24 9.39
CA SER A 80 -10.88 -9.20 10.49
C SER A 80 -12.32 -9.15 9.97
N SER A 81 -12.58 -8.33 8.95
CA SER A 81 -13.90 -8.23 8.33
C SER A 81 -14.34 -9.55 7.71
N LYS A 82 -13.41 -10.28 7.07
CA LYS A 82 -13.70 -11.58 6.49
C LYS A 82 -14.07 -12.59 7.57
N GLU A 83 -13.35 -12.60 8.66
CA GLU A 83 -13.65 -13.48 9.79
C GLU A 83 -15.01 -13.17 10.38
N ASP A 84 -15.33 -11.91 10.57
CA ASP A 84 -16.62 -11.47 11.09
C ASP A 84 -17.76 -11.86 10.15
N TYR A 85 -17.55 -11.70 8.85
CA TYR A 85 -18.53 -12.07 7.85
C TYR A 85 -18.81 -13.57 7.89
N LEU A 86 -17.76 -14.39 7.92
CA LEU A 86 -17.90 -15.84 7.98
C LEU A 86 -18.58 -16.29 9.26
N ALA A 87 -18.23 -15.68 10.38
CA ALA A 87 -18.88 -15.98 11.67
C ALA A 87 -20.36 -15.62 11.64
N GLY A 88 -20.71 -14.50 11.00
CA GLY A 88 -22.09 -14.10 10.82
C GLY A 88 -22.88 -15.07 9.95
N GLU A 89 -22.28 -15.55 8.87
CA GLU A 89 -22.90 -16.54 8.01
C GLU A 89 -23.15 -17.87 8.74
N LEU A 90 -22.17 -18.32 9.48
CA LEU A 90 -22.31 -19.55 10.28
C LEU A 90 -23.45 -19.43 11.30
N ARG A 91 -23.54 -18.30 11.97
CA ARG A 91 -24.63 -18.04 12.91
C ARG A 91 -25.99 -18.07 12.22
N ASN A 92 -26.09 -17.41 11.08
CA ASN A 92 -27.34 -17.40 10.31
C ASN A 92 -27.72 -18.80 9.86
N THR A 93 -26.77 -19.57 9.39
CA THR A 93 -27.00 -20.95 8.98
C THR A 93 -27.50 -21.78 10.15
N ASN A 94 -26.92 -21.63 11.31
CA ASN A 94 -27.33 -22.35 12.51
C ASN A 94 -28.73 -21.94 12.97
N MET A 95 -29.08 -20.68 12.81
CA MET A 95 -30.41 -20.19 13.16
C MET A 95 -31.49 -20.76 12.24
N TRP A 96 -31.17 -20.96 10.98
CA TRP A 96 -32.13 -21.42 9.99
C TRP A 96 -32.13 -22.94 9.80
N GLY A 97 -31.05 -23.54 10.15
CA GLY A 97 -30.86 -24.96 9.99
C GLY A 97 -31.22 -25.76 11.19
#